data_1662c63b8bd2e84e84728fef40cdf44f
#
_entry.id   1662c63b8bd2e84e84728fef40cdf44f
#
_cell.length_a   1.000
_cell.length_b   1.000
_cell.length_c   1.000
_cell.angle_alpha   90.00
_cell.angle_beta   90.00
_cell.angle_gamma   90.00
#
_symmetry.space_group_name_H-M   'P 1'
#
loop_
_entity.id
_entity.type
_entity.pdbx_description
1 polymer ?
#
loop_
_entity_poly.entity_id
_entity_poly.type
_entity_poly.pdbx_seq_one_letter_code
_entity_poly.pdbx_strand_id
1 'polypeptide(L)'
;MARILDPKDPYYIDNPARVKAIQKAMHAANIDVYLGSRIRTLSWVIDAFCPWRSYIVIPPEGDPTVFTFIIDAIRLGDETWLDEDHVRAYAPMGGMDQISAVSDFIKDDLGLTKGRLGYEDGMATYTAEGNLSHYEYSRFSEALPGFTFINSHELIDELSIIKDQGTINRFRKASLIVDEGHKACREALENGGYKGITEAVIGGIAALAMRKAGSVSEWNFAGLNEISTGYRTGLGACTPPTNKVIQAGDPLMLDLHAMFQLALGDHSHNYLINPATKRQRWHADNFVALVQLVLDSYRAGTTPAELAQVMMDCAESRGCADFTVPGCEHGIGLFGDEWRIGGRNDGPMPYWTDPDHVYRENEMVVCAMQYACPAEGIGFRYENDILILKNGCEFMSKYPLAIEEIG
;
A
#
# COMPACT_ATOMS: atom_id res chain seq x y z
N MET A 1 15.29 10.69 -0.28
CA MET A 1 14.52 11.18 -1.47
C MET A 1 14.74 12.67 -1.62
N ALA A 2 14.61 13.25 -2.80
CA ALA A 2 14.75 14.69 -2.92
C ALA A 2 13.46 15.37 -2.42
N ARG A 3 13.61 16.42 -1.62
CA ARG A 3 12.52 17.28 -1.14
C ARG A 3 11.86 18.03 -2.31
N ILE A 4 10.56 17.92 -2.49
CA ILE A 4 9.82 18.60 -3.55
C ILE A 4 9.01 19.75 -2.94
N LEU A 5 9.47 20.99 -3.13
CA LEU A 5 8.85 22.18 -2.58
C LEU A 5 8.28 23.13 -3.65
N ASP A 6 8.60 22.93 -4.93
CA ASP A 6 8.08 23.79 -6.01
C ASP A 6 6.65 23.36 -6.36
N PRO A 7 5.63 24.22 -6.17
CA PRO A 7 4.25 23.91 -6.54
C PRO A 7 4.03 23.67 -8.05
N LYS A 8 5.03 23.98 -8.89
CA LYS A 8 4.99 23.69 -10.33
C LYS A 8 5.49 22.28 -10.67
N ASP A 9 6.18 21.62 -9.74
CA ASP A 9 6.60 20.24 -9.94
C ASP A 9 5.36 19.35 -10.02
N PRO A 10 5.24 18.45 -11.02
CA PRO A 10 4.07 17.59 -11.17
C PRO A 10 3.88 16.61 -10.00
N TYR A 11 4.91 16.39 -9.19
CA TYR A 11 4.89 15.51 -8.02
C TYR A 11 4.75 16.25 -6.69
N TYR A 12 4.56 17.56 -6.73
CA TYR A 12 4.38 18.39 -5.54
C TYR A 12 3.11 18.00 -4.78
N ILE A 13 3.24 17.95 -3.45
CA ILE A 13 2.13 17.75 -2.51
C ILE A 13 2.03 18.99 -1.62
N ASP A 14 0.83 19.55 -1.49
CA ASP A 14 0.55 20.65 -0.55
C ASP A 14 0.38 20.10 0.86
N ASN A 15 1.50 19.74 1.51
CA ASN A 15 1.51 19.20 2.87
C ASN A 15 0.94 20.19 3.90
N PRO A 16 1.20 21.51 3.84
CA PRO A 16 0.51 22.47 4.71
C PRO A 16 -1.01 22.44 4.58
N ALA A 17 -1.56 22.24 3.38
CA ALA A 17 -3.01 22.08 3.21
C ALA A 17 -3.53 20.79 3.83
N ARG A 18 -2.77 19.67 3.74
CA ARG A 18 -3.07 18.41 4.43
C ARG A 18 -3.13 18.61 5.94
N VAL A 19 -2.14 19.27 6.52
CA VAL A 19 -2.12 19.55 7.97
C VAL A 19 -3.33 20.37 8.40
N LYS A 20 -3.71 21.40 7.65
CA LYS A 20 -4.94 22.17 7.93
C LYS A 20 -6.20 21.32 7.86
N ALA A 21 -6.28 20.37 6.92
CA ALA A 21 -7.40 19.43 6.85
C ALA A 21 -7.45 18.53 8.09
N ILE A 22 -6.31 18.03 8.56
CA ILE A 22 -6.21 17.25 9.79
C ILE A 22 -6.69 18.08 11.00
N GLN A 23 -6.16 19.27 11.17
CA GLN A 23 -6.52 20.18 12.28
C GLN A 23 -8.01 20.50 12.29
N LYS A 24 -8.61 20.71 11.12
CA LYS A 24 -10.06 20.88 10.98
C LYS A 24 -10.84 19.63 11.42
N ALA A 25 -10.37 18.45 11.04
CA ALA A 25 -10.98 17.17 11.45
C ALA A 25 -10.79 16.90 12.94
N MET A 26 -9.61 17.20 13.50
CA MET A 26 -9.36 17.14 14.94
C MET A 26 -10.34 18.03 15.72
N HIS A 27 -10.52 19.27 15.30
CA HIS A 27 -11.47 20.19 15.90
C HIS A 27 -12.90 19.65 15.87
N ALA A 28 -13.33 19.09 14.73
CA ALA A 28 -14.67 18.50 14.58
C ALA A 28 -14.86 17.27 15.50
N ALA A 29 -13.80 16.50 15.76
CA ALA A 29 -13.79 15.36 16.67
C ALA A 29 -13.52 15.72 18.13
N ASN A 30 -13.35 17.01 18.46
CA ASN A 30 -12.93 17.51 19.78
C ASN A 30 -11.61 16.89 20.25
N ILE A 31 -10.61 16.84 19.39
CA ILE A 31 -9.24 16.40 19.68
C ILE A 31 -8.37 17.64 19.78
N ASP A 32 -7.69 17.79 20.92
CA ASP A 32 -6.85 18.97 21.21
C ASP A 32 -5.43 18.81 20.66
N VAL A 33 -4.93 17.57 20.59
CA VAL A 33 -3.63 17.24 20.03
C VAL A 33 -3.66 15.83 19.46
N TYR A 34 -2.96 15.58 18.35
CA TYR A 34 -2.89 14.25 17.72
C TYR A 34 -1.49 13.68 17.80
N LEU A 35 -1.37 12.44 18.24
CA LEU A 35 -0.16 11.63 18.30
C LEU A 35 -0.22 10.52 17.25
N GLY A 36 0.38 10.75 16.12
CA GLY A 36 0.53 9.75 15.06
C GLY A 36 1.77 8.90 15.25
N SER A 37 1.66 7.61 14.98
CA SER A 37 2.73 6.64 15.13
C SER A 37 2.82 5.65 13.98
N ARG A 38 1.77 5.53 13.15
CA ARG A 38 1.77 4.62 11.99
C ARG A 38 2.65 5.16 10.88
N ILE A 39 3.34 4.28 10.18
CA ILE A 39 4.23 4.65 9.07
C ILE A 39 3.45 5.38 7.97
N ARG A 40 2.21 4.94 7.66
CA ARG A 40 1.35 5.63 6.68
C ARG A 40 1.04 7.07 7.10
N THR A 41 0.71 7.29 8.36
CA THR A 41 0.43 8.64 8.91
C THR A 41 1.66 9.52 8.82
N LEU A 42 2.80 9.03 9.31
CA LEU A 42 4.07 9.73 9.20
C LEU A 42 4.35 10.09 7.74
N SER A 43 4.36 9.10 6.85
CA SER A 43 4.67 9.31 5.43
C SER A 43 3.73 10.29 4.74
N TRP A 44 2.43 10.24 5.06
CA TRP A 44 1.42 11.11 4.46
C TRP A 44 1.50 12.56 4.96
N VAL A 45 1.86 12.75 6.26
CA VAL A 45 1.93 14.09 6.85
C VAL A 45 3.25 14.79 6.56
N ILE A 46 4.39 14.07 6.63
CA ILE A 46 5.70 14.70 6.48
C ILE A 46 6.34 14.50 5.11
N ASP A 47 5.71 13.75 4.21
CA ASP A 47 6.21 13.41 2.87
C ASP A 47 7.62 12.78 2.88
N ALA A 48 7.92 11.98 3.92
CA ALA A 48 9.19 11.29 4.08
C ALA A 48 9.00 9.96 4.84
N PHE A 49 9.94 9.05 4.67
CA PHE A 49 9.91 7.73 5.32
C PHE A 49 10.70 7.71 6.62
N CYS A 50 10.10 7.16 7.67
CA CYS A 50 10.72 6.93 8.97
C CYS A 50 10.90 5.43 9.23
N PRO A 51 12.09 4.83 8.94
CA PRO A 51 12.33 3.40 9.19
C PRO A 51 12.44 3.05 10.68
N TRP A 52 12.82 4.00 11.50
CA TRP A 52 12.91 3.86 12.95
C TRP A 52 11.59 4.24 13.60
N ARG A 53 11.36 3.70 14.81
CA ARG A 53 10.18 4.10 15.59
C ARG A 53 10.15 5.62 15.70
N SER A 54 9.12 6.23 15.12
CA SER A 54 8.94 7.66 15.10
C SER A 54 7.51 8.02 15.50
N TYR A 55 7.32 9.26 15.93
CA TYR A 55 6.04 9.81 16.29
C TYR A 55 5.89 11.18 15.66
N ILE A 56 4.66 11.54 15.33
CA ILE A 56 4.33 12.90 14.92
C ILE A 56 3.32 13.48 15.89
N VAL A 57 3.58 14.68 16.36
CA VAL A 57 2.63 15.47 17.14
C VAL A 57 2.04 16.53 16.24
N ILE A 58 0.73 16.51 16.07
CA ILE A 58 0.00 17.51 15.28
C ILE A 58 -0.74 18.39 16.28
N PRO A 59 -0.34 19.67 16.46
CA PRO A 59 -1.01 20.61 17.34
C PRO A 59 -2.35 21.07 16.73
N PRO A 60 -3.22 21.72 17.50
CA PRO A 60 -4.48 22.28 16.98
C PRO A 60 -4.26 23.38 15.94
N GLU A 61 -3.13 24.06 16.01
CA GLU A 61 -2.69 25.11 15.07
C GLU A 61 -1.17 25.05 14.88
N GLY A 62 -0.67 25.51 13.73
CA GLY A 62 0.76 25.49 13.39
C GLY A 62 1.19 24.18 12.74
N ASP A 63 2.50 24.03 12.54
CA ASP A 63 3.07 22.89 11.88
C ASP A 63 3.26 21.68 12.81
N PRO A 64 3.17 20.45 12.30
CA PRO A 64 3.42 19.25 13.09
C PRO A 64 4.91 19.11 13.41
N THR A 65 5.23 18.38 14.48
CA THR A 65 6.61 18.06 14.85
C THR A 65 6.81 16.55 14.84
N VAL A 66 7.82 16.09 14.09
CA VAL A 66 8.20 14.68 14.05
C VAL A 66 9.33 14.40 15.04
N PHE A 67 9.18 13.30 15.78
CA PHE A 67 10.18 12.77 16.72
C PHE A 67 10.74 11.48 16.14
N THR A 68 12.03 11.45 15.85
CA THR A 68 12.68 10.30 15.23
C THR A 68 13.98 9.92 15.93
N PHE A 69 14.45 8.69 15.72
CA PHE A 69 15.71 8.27 16.29
C PHE A 69 16.88 9.08 15.71
N ILE A 70 17.83 9.46 16.58
CA ILE A 70 18.90 10.41 16.24
C ILE A 70 19.68 10.09 14.96
N ILE A 71 19.86 8.83 14.62
CA ILE A 71 20.60 8.45 13.41
C ILE A 71 19.84 8.74 12.13
N ASP A 72 18.54 8.95 12.20
CA ASP A 72 17.69 9.24 11.05
C ASP A 72 17.32 10.72 10.91
N ALA A 73 17.50 11.51 11.97
CA ALA A 73 17.04 12.90 12.02
C ALA A 73 17.68 13.77 10.92
N ILE A 74 18.98 13.60 10.63
CA ILE A 74 19.68 14.39 9.60
C ILE A 74 19.07 14.11 8.22
N ARG A 75 18.91 12.82 7.86
CA ARG A 75 18.32 12.43 6.59
C ARG A 75 16.88 12.96 6.45
N LEU A 76 16.12 12.85 7.54
CA LEU A 76 14.73 13.30 7.55
C LEU A 76 14.62 14.80 7.36
N GLY A 77 15.53 15.59 7.95
CA GLY A 77 15.60 17.04 7.73
C GLY A 77 15.85 17.43 6.26
N ASP A 78 16.57 16.58 5.50
CA ASP A 78 16.82 16.81 4.07
C ASP A 78 15.64 16.36 3.17
N GLU A 79 14.80 15.43 3.64
CA GLU A 79 13.76 14.81 2.83
C GLU A 79 12.35 15.36 3.09
N THR A 80 12.02 15.75 4.33
CA THR A 80 10.69 16.28 4.68
C THR A 80 10.51 17.75 4.26
N TRP A 81 9.26 18.16 4.14
CA TRP A 81 8.90 19.58 3.93
C TRP A 81 9.02 20.44 5.20
N LEU A 82 9.08 19.80 6.38
CA LEU A 82 9.23 20.47 7.66
C LEU A 82 10.58 21.17 7.78
N ASP A 83 10.64 22.24 8.54
CA ASP A 83 11.90 22.90 8.88
C ASP A 83 12.62 22.19 10.04
N GLU A 84 13.84 22.67 10.36
CA GLU A 84 14.71 22.05 11.36
C GLU A 84 14.09 21.99 12.76
N ASP A 85 13.31 22.98 13.16
CA ASP A 85 12.70 23.07 14.47
C ASP A 85 11.61 22.04 14.68
N HIS A 86 11.04 21.53 13.57
CA HIS A 86 9.99 20.52 13.52
C HIS A 86 10.49 19.09 13.29
N VAL A 87 11.82 18.87 13.22
CA VAL A 87 12.45 17.54 13.17
C VAL A 87 13.27 17.31 14.42
N ARG A 88 12.71 16.65 15.41
CA ARG A 88 13.36 16.45 16.71
C ARG A 88 13.89 15.02 16.87
N ALA A 89 15.15 14.94 17.31
CA ALA A 89 15.79 13.67 17.57
C ALA A 89 15.55 13.21 19.02
N TYR A 90 15.37 11.91 19.20
CA TYR A 90 15.49 11.28 20.50
C TYR A 90 16.66 10.29 20.52
N ALA A 91 17.27 10.08 21.69
CA ALA A 91 18.44 9.23 21.88
C ALA A 91 18.39 8.54 23.25
N PRO A 92 17.79 7.33 23.35
CA PRO A 92 17.65 6.64 24.65
C PRO A 92 18.97 6.43 25.40
N MET A 93 20.05 6.18 24.67
CA MET A 93 21.40 6.05 25.25
C MET A 93 21.94 7.36 25.88
N GLY A 94 21.37 8.50 25.49
CA GLY A 94 21.67 9.81 26.06
C GLY A 94 20.69 10.24 27.16
N GLY A 95 19.77 9.35 27.57
CA GLY A 95 18.78 9.65 28.60
C GLY A 95 17.53 10.38 28.09
N MET A 96 17.42 10.59 26.79
CA MET A 96 16.25 11.20 26.13
C MET A 96 15.49 10.10 25.39
N ASP A 97 14.57 9.43 26.11
CA ASP A 97 13.71 8.44 25.49
C ASP A 97 12.56 9.12 24.69
N GLN A 98 11.97 8.37 23.75
CA GLN A 98 10.96 8.89 22.84
C GLN A 98 9.67 9.33 23.58
N ILE A 99 9.31 8.67 24.69
CA ILE A 99 8.09 9.00 25.43
C ILE A 99 8.25 10.37 26.10
N SER A 100 9.38 10.57 26.78
CA SER A 100 9.72 11.86 27.42
C SER A 100 9.81 12.97 26.38
N ALA A 101 10.54 12.74 25.26
CA ALA A 101 10.70 13.76 24.24
C ALA A 101 9.35 14.27 23.68
N VAL A 102 8.42 13.36 23.39
CA VAL A 102 7.07 13.70 22.90
C VAL A 102 6.22 14.33 23.99
N SER A 103 6.23 13.76 25.20
CA SER A 103 5.37 14.22 26.30
C SER A 103 5.79 15.60 26.82
N ASP A 104 7.11 15.87 26.89
CA ASP A 104 7.62 17.18 27.31
C ASP A 104 7.30 18.24 26.25
N PHE A 105 7.42 17.92 24.96
CA PHE A 105 7.00 18.82 23.89
C PHE A 105 5.52 19.20 24.02
N ILE A 106 4.62 18.24 24.26
CA ILE A 106 3.18 18.51 24.42
C ILE A 106 2.94 19.43 25.62
N LYS A 107 3.62 19.19 26.78
CA LYS A 107 3.42 19.96 27.99
C LYS A 107 4.09 21.33 27.96
N ASP A 108 5.36 21.35 27.55
CA ASP A 108 6.23 22.51 27.75
C ASP A 108 6.27 23.42 26.52
N ASP A 109 6.42 22.86 25.31
CA ASP A 109 6.45 23.65 24.07
C ASP A 109 5.04 24.05 23.61
N LEU A 110 4.07 23.12 23.61
CA LEU A 110 2.70 23.43 23.23
C LEU A 110 1.87 24.02 24.39
N GLY A 111 2.35 23.93 25.64
CA GLY A 111 1.66 24.40 26.82
C GLY A 111 0.37 23.62 27.16
N LEU A 112 0.22 22.40 26.60
CA LEU A 112 -0.97 21.58 26.77
C LEU A 112 -0.77 20.60 27.93
N THR A 113 -1.46 20.82 29.04
CA THR A 113 -1.35 19.97 30.26
C THR A 113 -2.57 19.06 30.48
N LYS A 114 -3.64 19.27 29.74
CA LYS A 114 -4.89 18.50 29.80
C LYS A 114 -5.67 18.63 28.49
N GLY A 115 -6.50 17.64 28.19
CA GLY A 115 -7.37 17.67 27.02
C GLY A 115 -7.67 16.27 26.47
N ARG A 116 -7.99 16.21 25.20
CA ARG A 116 -8.24 14.98 24.46
C ARG A 116 -7.09 14.76 23.46
N LEU A 117 -6.36 13.67 23.63
CA LEU A 117 -5.27 13.29 22.75
C LEU A 117 -5.74 12.19 21.80
N GLY A 118 -5.77 12.50 20.50
CA GLY A 118 -5.99 11.50 19.46
C GLY A 118 -4.74 10.63 19.31
N TYR A 119 -4.91 9.31 19.22
CA TYR A 119 -3.81 8.38 18.97
C TYR A 119 -4.23 7.28 18.02
N GLU A 120 -3.29 6.44 17.61
CA GLU A 120 -3.50 5.41 16.61
C GLU A 120 -3.38 4.02 17.21
N ASP A 121 -4.52 3.32 17.25
CA ASP A 121 -4.62 1.93 17.63
C ASP A 121 -5.59 1.23 16.67
N GLY A 122 -5.30 -0.02 16.34
CA GLY A 122 -6.14 -0.78 15.42
C GLY A 122 -5.55 -2.14 15.13
N MET A 123 -6.30 -2.92 14.38
CA MET A 123 -5.79 -4.17 13.85
C MET A 123 -4.83 -3.86 12.71
N ALA A 124 -3.57 -4.29 12.86
CA ALA A 124 -2.58 -4.20 11.80
C ALA A 124 -2.73 -5.41 10.86
N THR A 125 -2.84 -5.16 9.58
CA THR A 125 -2.76 -6.21 8.56
C THR A 125 -1.32 -6.69 8.42
N TYR A 126 -0.38 -5.75 8.51
CA TYR A 126 1.06 -6.02 8.50
C TYR A 126 1.70 -5.68 9.84
N THR A 127 2.66 -6.49 10.27
CA THR A 127 3.36 -6.32 11.55
C THR A 127 4.10 -5.00 11.69
N ALA A 128 4.49 -4.38 10.58
CA ALA A 128 5.26 -3.14 10.53
C ALA A 128 4.41 -1.86 10.48
N GLU A 129 3.09 -1.93 10.63
CA GLU A 129 2.21 -0.76 10.44
C GLU A 129 2.48 0.38 11.42
N GLY A 130 2.87 0.04 12.64
CA GLY A 130 3.34 1.02 13.61
C GLY A 130 2.27 1.60 14.53
N ASN A 131 1.14 0.91 14.72
CA ASN A 131 0.16 1.25 15.76
C ASN A 131 0.83 1.42 17.12
N LEU A 132 0.24 2.23 17.99
CA LEU A 132 0.77 2.45 19.32
C LEU A 132 0.65 1.14 20.14
N SER A 133 1.78 0.59 20.59
CA SER A 133 1.76 -0.62 21.39
C SER A 133 1.15 -0.36 22.78
N HIS A 134 0.64 -1.39 23.44
CA HIS A 134 0.13 -1.28 24.79
C HIS A 134 1.19 -0.72 25.76
N TYR A 135 2.46 -1.06 25.58
CA TYR A 135 3.55 -0.50 26.40
C TYR A 135 3.68 1.01 26.19
N GLU A 136 3.70 1.47 24.93
CA GLU A 136 3.80 2.90 24.63
C GLU A 136 2.57 3.67 25.10
N TYR A 137 1.38 3.13 24.86
CA TYR A 137 0.12 3.71 25.37
C TYR A 137 0.16 3.92 26.89
N SER A 138 0.58 2.89 27.64
CA SER A 138 0.68 2.98 29.10
C SER A 138 1.67 4.05 29.54
N ARG A 139 2.85 4.09 28.91
CA ARG A 139 3.90 5.08 29.20
C ARG A 139 3.47 6.52 28.88
N PHE A 140 2.82 6.73 27.71
CA PHE A 140 2.26 8.04 27.37
C PHE A 140 1.14 8.46 28.34
N SER A 141 0.26 7.54 28.71
CA SER A 141 -0.81 7.82 29.68
C SER A 141 -0.27 8.21 31.06
N GLU A 142 0.82 7.56 31.51
CA GLU A 142 1.52 7.93 32.74
C GLU A 142 2.18 9.33 32.65
N ALA A 143 2.81 9.63 31.49
CA ALA A 143 3.51 10.90 31.27
C ALA A 143 2.56 12.09 31.03
N LEU A 144 1.34 11.82 30.57
CA LEU A 144 0.30 12.80 30.20
C LEU A 144 -1.01 12.57 30.97
N PRO A 145 -1.00 12.59 32.33
CA PRO A 145 -2.14 12.18 33.15
C PRO A 145 -3.36 13.10 33.04
N GLY A 146 -3.20 14.30 32.49
CA GLY A 146 -4.29 15.25 32.25
C GLY A 146 -5.06 15.01 30.96
N PHE A 147 -4.63 14.05 30.12
CA PHE A 147 -5.26 13.79 28.83
C PHE A 147 -6.16 12.56 28.86
N THR A 148 -7.28 12.66 28.13
CA THR A 148 -8.09 11.52 27.75
C THR A 148 -7.63 11.04 26.37
N PHE A 149 -7.15 9.81 26.28
CA PHE A 149 -6.69 9.20 25.03
C PHE A 149 -7.88 8.68 24.22
N ILE A 150 -7.98 9.10 22.96
CA ILE A 150 -9.08 8.76 22.04
C ILE A 150 -8.46 8.08 20.82
N ASN A 151 -8.83 6.83 20.57
CA ASN A 151 -8.43 6.19 19.32
C ASN A 151 -9.04 6.96 18.13
N SER A 152 -8.22 7.43 17.24
CA SER A 152 -8.57 8.36 16.17
C SER A 152 -7.85 8.06 14.85
N HIS A 153 -7.43 6.80 14.65
CA HIS A 153 -6.70 6.39 13.43
C HIS A 153 -7.51 6.67 12.16
N GLU A 154 -8.82 6.49 12.20
CA GLU A 154 -9.72 6.73 11.06
C GLU A 154 -9.69 8.18 10.57
N LEU A 155 -9.29 9.14 11.41
CA LEU A 155 -9.23 10.54 11.03
C LEU A 155 -8.25 10.76 9.86
N ILE A 156 -7.06 10.16 9.92
CA ILE A 156 -6.06 10.25 8.84
C ILE A 156 -6.47 9.36 7.67
N ASP A 157 -7.00 8.17 7.93
CA ASP A 157 -7.40 7.23 6.89
C ASP A 157 -8.46 7.83 5.98
N GLU A 158 -9.49 8.48 6.53
CA GLU A 158 -10.54 9.16 5.76
C GLU A 158 -10.02 10.33 4.90
N LEU A 159 -9.02 11.06 5.39
CA LEU A 159 -8.43 12.17 4.65
C LEU A 159 -7.49 11.70 3.54
N SER A 160 -6.80 10.57 3.74
CA SER A 160 -5.81 10.05 2.78
C SER A 160 -6.44 9.30 1.60
N ILE A 161 -7.68 8.82 1.72
CA ILE A 161 -8.37 8.06 0.67
C ILE A 161 -8.43 8.85 -0.65
N ILE A 162 -8.79 10.13 -0.61
CA ILE A 162 -8.86 10.98 -1.80
C ILE A 162 -7.49 11.57 -2.10
N LYS A 163 -6.95 11.21 -3.24
CA LYS A 163 -5.59 11.60 -3.63
C LYS A 163 -5.56 12.98 -4.28
N ASP A 164 -4.61 13.81 -3.87
CA ASP A 164 -4.28 15.02 -4.60
C ASP A 164 -3.53 14.73 -5.91
N GLN A 165 -3.44 15.71 -6.79
CA GLN A 165 -2.86 15.51 -8.12
C GLN A 165 -1.37 15.12 -8.06
N GLY A 166 -0.62 15.65 -7.10
CA GLY A 166 0.79 15.27 -6.91
C GLY A 166 0.94 13.80 -6.57
N THR A 167 0.13 13.32 -5.63
CA THR A 167 0.08 11.90 -5.26
C THR A 167 -0.32 11.01 -6.44
N ILE A 168 -1.37 11.38 -7.19
CA ILE A 168 -1.80 10.64 -8.40
C ILE A 168 -0.66 10.55 -9.43
N ASN A 169 0.07 11.63 -9.66
CA ASN A 169 1.20 11.63 -10.60
C ASN A 169 2.35 10.75 -10.12
N ARG A 170 2.60 10.69 -8.81
CA ARG A 170 3.59 9.78 -8.23
C ARG A 170 3.21 8.31 -8.46
N PHE A 171 1.94 7.96 -8.29
CA PHE A 171 1.42 6.61 -8.59
C PHE A 171 1.58 6.25 -10.07
N ARG A 172 1.22 7.16 -10.98
CA ARG A 172 1.46 6.95 -12.42
C ARG A 172 2.92 6.64 -12.72
N LYS A 173 3.84 7.35 -12.07
CA LYS A 173 5.28 7.12 -12.24
C LYS A 173 5.72 5.79 -11.62
N ALA A 174 5.27 5.46 -10.41
CA ALA A 174 5.59 4.19 -9.75
C ALA A 174 5.12 3.00 -10.58
N SER A 175 3.89 3.05 -11.08
CA SER A 175 3.29 2.01 -11.91
C SER A 175 4.05 1.78 -13.23
N LEU A 176 4.49 2.86 -13.90
CA LEU A 176 5.34 2.75 -15.09
C LEU A 176 6.73 2.15 -14.78
N ILE A 177 7.22 2.30 -13.55
CA ILE A 177 8.47 1.66 -13.11
C ILE A 177 8.24 0.15 -12.94
N VAL A 178 7.09 -0.27 -12.41
CA VAL A 178 6.74 -1.71 -12.31
C VAL A 178 6.65 -2.34 -13.71
N ASP A 179 6.08 -1.63 -14.69
CA ASP A 179 6.02 -2.09 -16.08
C ASP A 179 7.42 -2.43 -16.65
N GLU A 180 8.47 -1.68 -16.28
CA GLU A 180 9.84 -2.00 -16.68
C GLU A 180 10.35 -3.31 -16.02
N GLY A 181 9.90 -3.60 -14.79
CA GLY A 181 10.15 -4.89 -14.13
C GLY A 181 9.52 -6.05 -14.89
N HIS A 182 8.25 -5.95 -15.26
CA HIS A 182 7.54 -6.96 -16.04
C HIS A 182 8.18 -7.18 -17.42
N LYS A 183 8.56 -6.11 -18.12
CA LYS A 183 9.28 -6.20 -19.41
C LYS A 183 10.58 -6.99 -19.28
N ALA A 184 11.39 -6.67 -18.27
CA ALA A 184 12.66 -7.35 -18.05
C ALA A 184 12.46 -8.84 -17.72
N CYS A 185 11.43 -9.18 -16.93
CA CYS A 185 11.08 -10.57 -16.66
C CYS A 185 10.65 -11.30 -17.95
N ARG A 186 9.79 -10.68 -18.75
CA ARG A 186 9.36 -11.24 -20.03
C ARG A 186 10.53 -11.53 -20.95
N GLU A 187 11.43 -10.59 -21.14
CA GLU A 187 12.66 -10.75 -21.96
C GLU A 187 13.53 -11.89 -21.45
N ALA A 188 13.66 -12.05 -20.12
CA ALA A 188 14.46 -13.12 -19.54
C ALA A 188 13.84 -14.52 -19.74
N LEU A 189 12.51 -14.60 -19.83
CA LEU A 189 11.78 -15.87 -19.98
C LEU A 189 11.66 -16.34 -21.44
N GLU A 190 11.75 -15.42 -22.40
CA GLU A 190 11.57 -15.71 -23.82
C GLU A 190 12.62 -16.69 -24.38
N ASN A 191 12.27 -17.37 -25.47
CA ASN A 191 13.18 -18.23 -26.25
C ASN A 191 13.88 -19.31 -25.41
N GLY A 192 13.20 -19.85 -24.41
CA GLY A 192 13.75 -20.86 -23.50
C GLY A 192 14.68 -20.31 -22.43
N GLY A 193 14.71 -18.98 -22.24
CA GLY A 193 15.51 -18.30 -21.23
C GLY A 193 15.13 -18.64 -19.79
N TYR A 194 13.91 -19.14 -19.55
CA TYR A 194 13.47 -19.60 -18.23
C TYR A 194 14.31 -20.77 -17.66
N LYS A 195 15.03 -21.51 -18.49
CA LYS A 195 15.78 -22.70 -18.09
C LYS A 195 16.89 -22.34 -17.10
N GLY A 196 16.80 -22.90 -15.90
CA GLY A 196 17.73 -22.62 -14.81
C GLY A 196 17.45 -21.36 -14.01
N ILE A 197 16.44 -20.54 -14.41
CA ILE A 197 15.99 -19.40 -13.62
C ILE A 197 15.15 -19.89 -12.45
N THR A 198 15.44 -19.38 -11.24
CA THR A 198 14.61 -19.59 -10.05
C THR A 198 13.67 -18.42 -9.82
N GLU A 199 12.65 -18.62 -8.96
CA GLU A 199 11.78 -17.51 -8.52
C GLU A 199 12.61 -16.34 -7.97
N ALA A 200 13.64 -16.62 -7.17
CA ALA A 200 14.52 -15.59 -6.61
C ALA A 200 15.32 -14.84 -7.69
N VAL A 201 15.79 -15.55 -8.73
CA VAL A 201 16.56 -14.92 -9.81
C VAL A 201 15.67 -14.02 -10.66
N ILE A 202 14.45 -14.46 -11.04
CA ILE A 202 13.55 -13.63 -11.82
C ILE A 202 13.11 -12.39 -11.03
N GLY A 203 12.90 -12.50 -9.70
CA GLY A 203 12.67 -11.36 -8.81
C GLY A 203 13.83 -10.38 -8.78
N GLY A 204 15.06 -10.88 -8.80
CA GLY A 204 16.27 -10.04 -8.89
C GLY A 204 16.38 -9.29 -10.23
N ILE A 205 15.96 -9.91 -11.33
CA ILE A 205 15.89 -9.27 -12.66
C ILE A 205 14.88 -8.11 -12.64
N ALA A 206 13.67 -8.36 -12.12
CA ALA A 206 12.65 -7.33 -11.96
C ALA A 206 13.16 -6.16 -11.10
N ALA A 207 13.72 -6.46 -9.93
CA ALA A 207 14.22 -5.47 -9.00
C ALA A 207 15.31 -4.59 -9.63
N LEU A 208 16.25 -5.17 -10.36
CA LEU A 208 17.31 -4.43 -11.06
C LEU A 208 16.73 -3.48 -12.13
N ALA A 209 15.75 -3.95 -12.91
CA ALA A 209 15.10 -3.14 -13.94
C ALA A 209 14.34 -1.95 -13.32
N MET A 210 13.55 -2.21 -12.30
CA MET A 210 12.80 -1.17 -11.58
C MET A 210 13.73 -0.14 -10.90
N ARG A 211 14.86 -0.59 -10.32
CA ARG A 211 15.88 0.31 -9.76
C ARG A 211 16.47 1.23 -10.82
N LYS A 212 16.81 0.69 -11.99
CA LYS A 212 17.30 1.50 -13.13
C LYS A 212 16.26 2.50 -13.63
N ALA A 213 14.98 2.17 -13.53
CA ALA A 213 13.87 3.04 -13.92
C ALA A 213 13.52 4.11 -12.85
N GLY A 214 14.11 4.04 -11.65
CA GLY A 214 13.98 5.05 -10.60
C GLY A 214 13.24 4.62 -9.34
N SER A 215 12.97 3.33 -9.12
CA SER A 215 12.49 2.84 -7.83
C SER A 215 13.54 3.06 -6.75
N VAL A 216 13.18 3.71 -5.64
CA VAL A 216 14.16 4.16 -4.63
C VAL A 216 14.07 3.44 -3.28
N SER A 217 12.97 2.73 -2.98
CA SER A 217 12.79 2.05 -1.71
C SER A 217 12.49 0.57 -1.91
N GLU A 218 12.94 -0.26 -0.97
CA GLU A 218 12.57 -1.67 -0.83
C GLU A 218 11.67 -1.89 0.39
N TRP A 219 11.41 -0.84 1.13
CA TRP A 219 10.55 -0.89 2.30
C TRP A 219 9.14 -0.55 1.86
N ASN A 220 8.25 -1.52 1.88
CA ASN A 220 6.82 -1.35 1.70
C ASN A 220 6.06 -2.39 2.54
N PHE A 221 4.77 -2.21 2.70
CA PHE A 221 3.94 -3.15 3.47
C PHE A 221 3.53 -4.37 2.65
N ALA A 222 3.45 -4.25 1.34
CA ALA A 222 3.14 -5.37 0.46
C ALA A 222 4.29 -6.37 0.32
N GLY A 223 5.43 -6.10 0.93
CA GLY A 223 6.60 -6.95 0.85
C GLY A 223 7.50 -6.61 -0.33
N LEU A 224 8.45 -7.49 -0.58
CA LEU A 224 9.29 -7.48 -1.77
C LEU A 224 8.50 -8.13 -2.92
N ASN A 225 9.05 -8.04 -4.14
CA ASN A 225 8.50 -8.77 -5.28
C ASN A 225 8.14 -10.20 -4.91
N GLU A 226 6.87 -10.54 -5.02
CA GLU A 226 6.34 -11.85 -4.70
C GLU A 226 6.22 -12.68 -5.97
N ILE A 227 6.74 -13.90 -5.94
CA ILE A 227 6.83 -14.74 -7.14
C ILE A 227 6.53 -16.19 -6.80
N SER A 228 5.61 -16.75 -7.56
CA SER A 228 5.22 -18.15 -7.42
C SER A 228 5.21 -18.86 -8.77
N THR A 229 5.72 -20.10 -8.80
CA THR A 229 5.69 -20.92 -10.02
C THR A 229 5.21 -22.35 -9.75
N GLY A 230 4.58 -22.97 -10.76
CA GLY A 230 4.01 -24.32 -10.68
C GLY A 230 2.96 -24.42 -9.59
N TYR A 231 2.99 -25.48 -8.79
CA TYR A 231 2.01 -25.75 -7.74
C TYR A 231 1.86 -24.61 -6.71
N ARG A 232 2.88 -23.77 -6.55
CA ARG A 232 2.85 -22.64 -5.62
C ARG A 232 1.85 -21.54 -6.03
N THR A 233 1.47 -21.51 -7.31
CA THR A 233 0.44 -20.57 -7.78
C THR A 233 -0.98 -20.99 -7.36
N GLY A 234 -1.16 -22.26 -6.94
CA GLY A 234 -2.47 -22.90 -6.79
C GLY A 234 -3.49 -22.16 -5.90
N LEU A 235 -3.06 -21.30 -4.97
CA LEU A 235 -3.95 -20.48 -4.15
C LEU A 235 -4.30 -19.13 -4.78
N GLY A 236 -3.76 -18.82 -5.96
CA GLY A 236 -3.99 -17.51 -6.61
C GLY A 236 -3.37 -16.34 -5.84
N ALA A 237 -2.46 -16.63 -4.92
CA ALA A 237 -1.75 -15.64 -4.11
C ALA A 237 -0.26 -15.78 -4.32
N CYS A 238 0.42 -14.65 -4.39
CA CYS A 238 1.86 -14.61 -4.43
C CYS A 238 2.46 -14.81 -3.03
N THR A 239 3.70 -15.23 -3.01
CA THR A 239 4.47 -15.46 -1.80
C THR A 239 5.93 -15.09 -2.05
N PRO A 240 6.72 -14.88 -1.00
CA PRO A 240 8.14 -14.61 -1.19
C PRO A 240 8.81 -15.62 -2.11
N PRO A 241 9.65 -15.16 -3.07
CA PRO A 241 10.32 -16.01 -4.03
C PRO A 241 11.26 -17.00 -3.37
N THR A 242 11.35 -18.19 -3.93
CA THR A 242 12.23 -19.27 -3.43
C THR A 242 13.29 -19.65 -4.47
N ASN A 243 14.11 -20.64 -4.13
CA ASN A 243 15.05 -21.24 -5.08
C ASN A 243 14.40 -22.28 -6.02
N LYS A 244 13.05 -22.36 -6.07
CA LYS A 244 12.35 -23.22 -7.01
C LYS A 244 12.68 -22.78 -8.43
N VAL A 245 13.17 -23.71 -9.24
CA VAL A 245 13.46 -23.48 -10.67
C VAL A 245 12.16 -23.50 -11.47
N ILE A 246 11.98 -22.53 -12.33
CA ILE A 246 10.86 -22.45 -13.28
C ILE A 246 10.96 -23.62 -14.26
N GLN A 247 9.88 -24.36 -14.45
CA GLN A 247 9.83 -25.53 -15.31
C GLN A 247 8.92 -25.34 -16.53
N ALA A 248 9.18 -26.10 -17.57
CA ALA A 248 8.24 -26.21 -18.69
C ALA A 248 6.87 -26.71 -18.20
N GLY A 249 5.81 -26.07 -18.63
CA GLY A 249 4.44 -26.35 -18.23
C GLY A 249 3.99 -25.70 -16.92
N ASP A 250 4.88 -24.97 -16.21
CA ASP A 250 4.50 -24.23 -15.00
C ASP A 250 3.63 -23.01 -15.33
N PRO A 251 2.56 -22.72 -14.58
CA PRO A 251 2.10 -21.36 -14.43
C PRO A 251 3.14 -20.56 -13.62
N LEU A 252 3.31 -19.30 -13.96
CA LEU A 252 4.19 -18.36 -13.27
C LEU A 252 3.43 -17.08 -12.97
N MET A 253 3.50 -16.63 -11.73
CA MET A 253 2.87 -15.44 -11.22
C MET A 253 3.94 -14.48 -10.69
N LEU A 254 3.93 -13.25 -11.18
CA LEU A 254 4.82 -12.18 -10.79
C LEU A 254 3.98 -11.07 -10.19
N ASP A 255 4.21 -10.77 -8.94
CA ASP A 255 3.62 -9.65 -8.22
C ASP A 255 4.74 -8.69 -7.84
N LEU A 256 4.79 -7.56 -8.54
CA LEU A 256 5.93 -6.66 -8.54
C LEU A 256 5.55 -5.30 -7.93
N HIS A 257 6.44 -4.82 -7.07
CA HIS A 257 6.26 -3.56 -6.39
C HIS A 257 7.42 -2.60 -6.64
N ALA A 258 7.11 -1.35 -6.98
CA ALA A 258 8.10 -0.29 -7.11
C ALA A 258 7.66 0.97 -6.37
N MET A 259 8.59 1.71 -5.83
CA MET A 259 8.29 2.92 -5.10
C MET A 259 8.93 4.15 -5.76
N PHE A 260 8.10 5.16 -6.00
CA PHE A 260 8.54 6.49 -6.46
C PHE A 260 7.97 7.57 -5.55
N GLN A 261 8.85 8.31 -4.86
CA GLN A 261 8.44 9.38 -3.94
C GLN A 261 7.32 8.92 -2.97
N LEU A 262 7.54 7.77 -2.31
CA LEU A 262 6.63 7.09 -1.40
C LEU A 262 5.36 6.47 -2.02
N ALA A 263 4.98 6.79 -3.24
CA ALA A 263 3.89 6.11 -3.92
C ALA A 263 4.33 4.71 -4.35
N LEU A 264 3.54 3.70 -4.02
CA LEU A 264 3.79 2.32 -4.38
C LEU A 264 3.04 1.98 -5.68
N GLY A 265 3.75 1.44 -6.67
CA GLY A 265 3.13 0.75 -7.80
C GLY A 265 3.01 -0.73 -7.43
N ASP A 266 1.84 -1.30 -7.61
CA ASP A 266 1.47 -2.65 -7.20
C ASP A 266 0.78 -3.38 -8.34
N HIS A 267 1.53 -4.23 -9.05
CA HIS A 267 1.02 -4.88 -10.26
C HIS A 267 1.43 -6.34 -10.37
N SER A 268 0.46 -7.19 -10.68
CA SER A 268 0.68 -8.60 -10.97
C SER A 268 0.55 -8.91 -12.46
N HIS A 269 1.38 -9.81 -12.94
CA HIS A 269 1.26 -10.41 -14.27
C HIS A 269 1.52 -11.91 -14.22
N ASN A 270 0.91 -12.66 -15.17
CA ASN A 270 0.97 -14.11 -15.17
C ASN A 270 1.45 -14.63 -16.52
N TYR A 271 2.16 -15.76 -16.48
CA TYR A 271 2.60 -16.50 -17.65
C TYR A 271 2.25 -17.99 -17.56
N LEU A 272 2.10 -18.63 -18.70
CA LEU A 272 2.16 -20.09 -18.83
C LEU A 272 3.45 -20.44 -19.54
N ILE A 273 4.33 -21.17 -18.87
CA ILE A 273 5.59 -21.63 -19.47
C ILE A 273 5.28 -22.79 -20.42
N ASN A 274 5.65 -22.65 -21.67
CA ASN A 274 5.37 -23.66 -22.69
C ASN A 274 5.97 -25.05 -22.40
N PRO A 275 5.27 -26.16 -22.74
CA PRO A 275 3.96 -26.22 -23.42
C PRO A 275 2.78 -26.08 -22.43
N ALA A 276 1.90 -25.14 -22.65
CA ALA A 276 0.67 -25.01 -21.87
C ALA A 276 -0.37 -26.07 -22.27
N THR A 277 -1.11 -26.56 -21.31
CA THR A 277 -2.20 -27.51 -21.54
C THR A 277 -3.51 -26.80 -21.93
N LYS A 278 -4.46 -27.52 -22.55
CA LYS A 278 -5.80 -26.97 -22.83
C LYS A 278 -6.51 -26.54 -21.53
N ARG A 279 -6.28 -27.24 -20.43
CA ARG A 279 -6.88 -26.93 -19.14
C ARG A 279 -6.35 -25.63 -18.56
N GLN A 280 -5.04 -25.40 -18.62
CA GLN A 280 -4.42 -24.14 -18.21
C GLN A 280 -4.93 -22.97 -19.02
N ARG A 281 -5.04 -23.10 -20.36
CA ARG A 281 -5.62 -22.06 -21.21
C ARG A 281 -7.07 -21.74 -20.84
N TRP A 282 -7.88 -22.77 -20.57
CA TRP A 282 -9.26 -22.59 -20.12
C TRP A 282 -9.34 -21.77 -18.83
N HIS A 283 -8.49 -22.06 -17.84
CA HIS A 283 -8.42 -21.27 -16.61
C HIS A 283 -7.97 -19.83 -16.90
N ALA A 284 -6.93 -19.65 -17.71
CA ALA A 284 -6.39 -18.34 -18.08
C ALA A 284 -7.43 -17.46 -18.80
N ASP A 285 -8.13 -18.00 -19.80
CA ASP A 285 -9.17 -17.30 -20.56
C ASP A 285 -10.34 -16.88 -19.66
N ASN A 286 -10.72 -17.73 -18.72
CA ASN A 286 -11.77 -17.40 -17.75
C ASN A 286 -11.31 -16.28 -16.82
N PHE A 287 -10.11 -16.38 -16.25
CA PHE A 287 -9.59 -15.36 -15.35
C PHE A 287 -9.47 -13.99 -16.03
N VAL A 288 -8.88 -13.92 -17.22
CA VAL A 288 -8.78 -12.68 -18.00
C VAL A 288 -10.16 -12.06 -18.25
N ALA A 289 -11.16 -12.88 -18.58
CA ALA A 289 -12.53 -12.38 -18.80
C ALA A 289 -13.18 -11.82 -17.52
N LEU A 290 -12.93 -12.44 -16.36
CA LEU A 290 -13.40 -11.94 -15.06
C LEU A 290 -12.74 -10.60 -14.72
N VAL A 291 -11.42 -10.52 -14.87
CA VAL A 291 -10.67 -9.28 -14.62
C VAL A 291 -11.17 -8.15 -15.50
N GLN A 292 -11.32 -8.37 -16.80
CA GLN A 292 -11.79 -7.34 -17.73
C GLN A 292 -13.16 -6.80 -17.32
N LEU A 293 -14.10 -7.69 -16.95
CA LEU A 293 -15.44 -7.31 -16.54
C LEU A 293 -15.43 -6.46 -15.26
N VAL A 294 -14.61 -6.83 -14.27
CA VAL A 294 -14.47 -6.06 -13.03
C VAL A 294 -13.87 -4.69 -13.32
N LEU A 295 -12.81 -4.62 -14.13
CA LEU A 295 -12.18 -3.37 -14.52
C LEU A 295 -13.15 -2.41 -15.24
N ASP A 296 -14.00 -2.93 -16.11
CA ASP A 296 -15.02 -2.15 -16.82
C ASP A 296 -16.15 -1.65 -15.89
N SER A 297 -16.24 -2.22 -14.69
CA SER A 297 -17.30 -1.91 -13.72
C SER A 297 -16.89 -0.84 -12.68
N TYR A 298 -15.60 -0.56 -12.52
CA TYR A 298 -15.13 0.45 -11.57
C TYR A 298 -15.54 1.87 -11.97
N ARG A 299 -16.17 2.59 -11.04
CA ARG A 299 -16.50 4.02 -11.14
C ARG A 299 -16.90 4.58 -9.77
N ALA A 300 -16.92 5.90 -9.63
CA ALA A 300 -17.50 6.53 -8.45
C ALA A 300 -18.98 6.14 -8.26
N GLY A 301 -19.34 5.84 -7.02
CA GLY A 301 -20.69 5.39 -6.65
C GLY A 301 -20.90 3.88 -6.64
N THR A 302 -19.97 3.06 -7.13
CA THR A 302 -20.02 1.59 -6.95
C THR A 302 -19.40 1.17 -5.61
N THR A 303 -19.66 -0.06 -5.19
CA THR A 303 -19.12 -0.64 -3.95
C THR A 303 -18.29 -1.90 -4.24
N PRO A 304 -17.37 -2.31 -3.33
CA PRO A 304 -16.68 -3.59 -3.43
C PRO A 304 -17.66 -4.79 -3.52
N ALA A 305 -18.77 -4.75 -2.79
CA ALA A 305 -19.78 -5.81 -2.84
C ALA A 305 -20.42 -5.94 -4.23
N GLU A 306 -20.74 -4.82 -4.89
CA GLU A 306 -21.29 -4.82 -6.25
C GLU A 306 -20.27 -5.38 -7.26
N LEU A 307 -18.99 -5.03 -7.15
CA LEU A 307 -17.93 -5.57 -8.01
C LEU A 307 -17.75 -7.08 -7.80
N ALA A 308 -17.73 -7.52 -6.54
CA ALA A 308 -17.65 -8.95 -6.22
C ALA A 308 -18.84 -9.73 -6.78
N GLN A 309 -20.06 -9.16 -6.72
CA GLN A 309 -21.27 -9.80 -7.28
C GLN A 309 -21.17 -9.92 -8.81
N VAL A 310 -20.78 -8.85 -9.50
CA VAL A 310 -20.58 -8.86 -10.96
C VAL A 310 -19.55 -9.93 -11.37
N MET A 311 -18.46 -10.04 -10.63
CA MET A 311 -17.44 -11.07 -10.85
C MET A 311 -18.00 -12.48 -10.67
N MET A 312 -18.73 -12.75 -9.56
CA MET A 312 -19.26 -14.06 -9.27
C MET A 312 -20.34 -14.51 -10.25
N ASP A 313 -21.25 -13.62 -10.65
CA ASP A 313 -22.27 -13.92 -11.67
C ASP A 313 -21.63 -14.32 -13.01
N CYS A 314 -20.55 -13.64 -13.40
CA CYS A 314 -19.76 -14.01 -14.57
C CYS A 314 -19.08 -15.37 -14.38
N ALA A 315 -18.47 -15.61 -13.24
CA ALA A 315 -17.78 -16.85 -12.93
C ALA A 315 -18.73 -18.07 -12.96
N GLU A 316 -19.94 -17.92 -12.44
CA GLU A 316 -20.99 -18.93 -12.52
C GLU A 316 -21.39 -19.22 -13.97
N SER A 317 -21.64 -18.18 -14.76
CA SER A 317 -22.01 -18.31 -16.18
C SER A 317 -20.94 -19.00 -17.02
N ARG A 318 -19.68 -18.90 -16.63
CA ARG A 318 -18.51 -19.50 -17.29
C ARG A 318 -18.11 -20.84 -16.70
N GLY A 319 -18.75 -21.30 -15.62
CA GLY A 319 -18.45 -22.56 -14.93
C GLY A 319 -17.10 -22.56 -14.20
N CYS A 320 -16.65 -21.39 -13.73
CA CYS A 320 -15.39 -21.24 -12.99
C CYS A 320 -15.56 -20.63 -11.60
N ALA A 321 -16.79 -20.58 -11.07
CA ALA A 321 -17.06 -20.02 -9.75
C ALA A 321 -16.28 -20.72 -8.62
N ASP A 322 -16.11 -22.03 -8.68
CA ASP A 322 -15.35 -22.81 -7.68
C ASP A 322 -13.86 -22.42 -7.59
N PHE A 323 -13.34 -21.71 -8.59
CA PHE A 323 -11.95 -21.28 -8.66
C PHE A 323 -11.79 -19.77 -8.39
N THR A 324 -12.89 -19.03 -8.35
CA THR A 324 -12.89 -17.59 -8.18
C THR A 324 -12.93 -17.23 -6.71
N VAL A 325 -11.94 -16.47 -6.23
CA VAL A 325 -11.92 -15.98 -4.85
C VAL A 325 -12.75 -14.70 -4.79
N PRO A 326 -13.81 -14.64 -3.94
CA PRO A 326 -14.59 -13.43 -3.78
C PRO A 326 -13.75 -12.29 -3.19
N GLY A 327 -13.94 -11.09 -3.71
CA GLY A 327 -13.14 -9.92 -3.37
C GLY A 327 -12.19 -9.57 -4.50
N CYS A 328 -12.01 -8.28 -4.73
CA CYS A 328 -11.30 -7.83 -5.92
C CYS A 328 -10.52 -6.55 -5.72
N GLU A 329 -10.22 -6.15 -4.46
CA GLU A 329 -9.48 -4.93 -4.25
C GLU A 329 -8.89 -4.76 -2.83
N HIS A 330 -7.96 -3.81 -2.75
CA HIS A 330 -7.59 -3.09 -1.53
C HIS A 330 -7.26 -1.62 -1.87
N GLY A 331 -7.22 -0.74 -0.87
CA GLY A 331 -6.76 0.63 -1.06
C GLY A 331 -5.24 0.69 -1.22
N ILE A 332 -4.75 1.80 -1.78
CA ILE A 332 -3.32 2.05 -1.88
C ILE A 332 -2.99 3.50 -1.56
N GLY A 333 -1.88 3.73 -0.89
CA GLY A 333 -1.43 5.02 -0.41
C GLY A 333 0.07 5.23 -0.49
N LEU A 334 0.51 6.33 0.11
CA LEU A 334 1.95 6.52 0.28
C LEU A 334 2.49 5.43 1.21
N PHE A 335 3.60 4.84 0.81
CA PHE A 335 4.32 3.79 1.49
C PHE A 335 3.67 2.40 1.47
N GLY A 336 2.53 2.19 0.86
CA GLY A 336 1.95 0.86 0.67
C GLY A 336 0.43 0.82 0.73
N ASP A 337 -0.09 -0.36 1.03
CA ASP A 337 -1.52 -0.61 1.03
C ASP A 337 -2.25 0.20 2.10
N GLU A 338 -3.38 0.73 1.72
CA GLU A 338 -4.34 1.37 2.62
C GLU A 338 -5.51 0.42 2.83
N TRP A 339 -5.42 -0.38 3.88
CA TRP A 339 -6.52 -1.27 4.24
C TRP A 339 -7.64 -0.46 4.90
N ARG A 340 -8.78 -0.42 4.27
CA ARG A 340 -10.00 0.17 4.83
C ARG A 340 -10.65 -0.83 5.79
N ILE A 341 -9.95 -1.15 6.84
CA ILE A 341 -10.46 -2.01 7.91
C ILE A 341 -11.29 -1.11 8.83
N GLY A 342 -12.39 -0.59 8.31
CA GLY A 342 -13.40 0.04 9.13
C GLY A 342 -14.12 -1.01 9.93
N GLY A 343 -13.72 -1.24 11.18
CA GLY A 343 -14.52 -1.71 12.30
C GLY A 343 -15.43 -2.94 12.18
N ARG A 344 -15.49 -3.64 11.06
CA ARG A 344 -16.37 -4.79 10.82
C ARG A 344 -15.60 -6.06 10.48
N ASN A 345 -14.74 -6.50 11.41
CA ASN A 345 -14.14 -7.83 11.34
C ASN A 345 -15.02 -8.95 11.93
N ASP A 346 -16.31 -8.74 12.03
CA ASP A 346 -17.31 -9.66 12.57
C ASP A 346 -18.03 -10.50 11.49
N GLY A 347 -17.63 -10.36 10.22
CA GLY A 347 -18.12 -11.19 9.12
C GLY A 347 -17.33 -12.50 8.94
N PRO A 348 -17.94 -13.51 8.28
CA PRO A 348 -17.36 -14.84 8.09
C PRO A 348 -16.15 -14.88 7.11
N MET A 349 -15.84 -13.79 6.43
CA MET A 349 -14.66 -13.59 5.59
C MET A 349 -14.01 -12.26 5.93
N PRO A 350 -12.69 -12.21 6.10
CA PRO A 350 -11.99 -10.95 6.15
C PRO A 350 -12.07 -10.35 4.74
N TYR A 351 -13.04 -9.49 4.51
CA TYR A 351 -12.96 -8.58 3.37
C TYR A 351 -11.80 -7.64 3.67
N TRP A 352 -10.85 -7.58 2.78
CA TRP A 352 -9.72 -6.66 2.85
C TRP A 352 -10.18 -5.19 2.78
N THR A 353 -11.44 -4.97 2.37
CA THR A 353 -12.10 -3.68 2.28
C THR A 353 -13.51 -3.78 2.82
N ASP A 354 -14.03 -2.69 3.41
CA ASP A 354 -15.45 -2.59 3.79
C ASP A 354 -16.32 -2.82 2.54
N PRO A 355 -17.14 -3.88 2.51
CA PRO A 355 -17.96 -4.20 1.33
C PRO A 355 -18.99 -3.11 1.00
N ASP A 356 -19.37 -2.30 1.97
CA ASP A 356 -20.36 -1.21 1.83
C ASP A 356 -19.68 0.14 1.50
N HIS A 357 -18.35 0.19 1.40
CA HIS A 357 -17.65 1.41 1.00
C HIS A 357 -18.10 1.89 -0.37
N VAL A 358 -18.44 3.16 -0.50
CA VAL A 358 -18.83 3.75 -1.78
C VAL A 358 -17.63 4.49 -2.38
N TYR A 359 -17.12 4.01 -3.51
CA TYR A 359 -15.98 4.65 -4.19
C TYR A 359 -16.28 6.10 -4.56
N ARG A 360 -15.29 6.94 -4.37
CA ARG A 360 -15.34 8.37 -4.67
C ARG A 360 -14.36 8.74 -5.80
N GLU A 361 -14.65 9.80 -6.53
CA GLU A 361 -13.73 10.32 -7.54
C GLU A 361 -12.39 10.73 -6.90
N ASN A 362 -11.28 10.43 -7.56
CA ASN A 362 -9.89 10.58 -7.10
C ASN A 362 -9.49 9.64 -5.94
N GLU A 363 -10.26 8.64 -5.66
CA GLU A 363 -9.82 7.53 -4.84
C GLU A 363 -8.92 6.60 -5.64
N MET A 364 -7.89 6.05 -5.00
CA MET A 364 -7.03 5.04 -5.60
C MET A 364 -7.18 3.72 -4.89
N VAL A 365 -7.28 2.67 -5.69
CA VAL A 365 -7.35 1.28 -5.23
C VAL A 365 -6.47 0.41 -6.11
N VAL A 366 -6.08 -0.74 -5.60
CA VAL A 366 -5.53 -1.83 -6.40
C VAL A 366 -6.69 -2.76 -6.75
N CYS A 367 -6.94 -2.98 -8.03
CA CYS A 367 -7.79 -4.09 -8.45
C CYS A 367 -6.99 -5.37 -8.21
N ALA A 368 -7.28 -6.07 -7.12
CA ALA A 368 -6.54 -7.25 -6.65
C ALA A 368 -7.42 -8.49 -6.73
N MET A 369 -7.36 -9.20 -7.84
CA MET A 369 -8.18 -10.39 -8.09
C MET A 369 -7.37 -11.68 -7.97
N GLN A 370 -7.99 -12.70 -7.39
CA GLN A 370 -7.40 -14.01 -7.19
C GLN A 370 -8.24 -15.12 -7.82
N TYR A 371 -7.55 -16.08 -8.41
CA TYR A 371 -8.14 -17.29 -8.99
C TYR A 371 -7.35 -18.49 -8.51
N ALA A 372 -8.00 -19.44 -7.83
CA ALA A 372 -7.35 -20.50 -7.09
C ALA A 372 -7.85 -21.89 -7.50
N CYS A 373 -6.95 -22.74 -7.95
CA CYS A 373 -7.22 -24.16 -8.19
C CYS A 373 -6.07 -25.02 -7.61
N PRO A 374 -5.98 -25.14 -6.26
CA PRO A 374 -4.88 -25.85 -5.61
C PRO A 374 -4.80 -27.32 -5.99
N ALA A 375 -5.94 -27.97 -6.30
CA ALA A 375 -5.98 -29.36 -6.71
C ALA A 375 -5.28 -29.62 -8.06
N GLU A 376 -5.23 -28.62 -8.94
CA GLU A 376 -4.55 -28.69 -10.23
C GLU A 376 -3.20 -27.95 -10.21
N GLY A 377 -2.84 -27.29 -9.09
CA GLY A 377 -1.63 -26.47 -8.99
C GLY A 377 -1.66 -25.25 -9.93
N ILE A 378 -2.84 -24.71 -10.20
CA ILE A 378 -3.06 -23.59 -11.11
C ILE A 378 -3.71 -22.46 -10.33
N GLY A 379 -3.13 -21.27 -10.39
CA GLY A 379 -3.73 -20.07 -9.86
C GLY A 379 -3.19 -18.85 -10.59
N PHE A 380 -3.95 -17.76 -10.53
CA PHE A 380 -3.61 -16.49 -11.13
C PHE A 380 -3.96 -15.36 -10.19
N ARG A 381 -3.18 -14.29 -10.26
CA ARG A 381 -3.41 -13.03 -9.57
C ARG A 381 -3.37 -11.90 -10.57
N TYR A 382 -4.22 -10.94 -10.42
CA TYR A 382 -4.17 -9.68 -11.16
C TYR A 382 -4.18 -8.54 -10.17
N GLU A 383 -3.22 -7.65 -10.30
CA GLU A 383 -3.17 -6.38 -9.60
C GLU A 383 -2.84 -5.26 -10.56
N ASN A 384 -3.47 -4.12 -10.36
CA ASN A 384 -3.19 -2.88 -11.05
C ASN A 384 -3.73 -1.73 -10.21
N ASP A 385 -2.87 -0.73 -10.00
CA ASP A 385 -3.30 0.54 -9.44
C ASP A 385 -4.31 1.21 -10.37
N ILE A 386 -5.46 1.57 -9.85
CA ILE A 386 -6.48 2.27 -10.59
C ILE A 386 -6.93 3.54 -9.88
N LEU A 387 -7.14 4.60 -10.64
CA LEU A 387 -7.76 5.84 -10.18
C LEU A 387 -9.25 5.80 -10.50
N ILE A 388 -10.08 5.94 -9.49
CA ILE A 388 -11.53 6.01 -9.65
C ILE A 388 -11.92 7.36 -10.26
N LEU A 389 -12.65 7.31 -11.35
CA LEU A 389 -13.20 8.46 -12.05
C LEU A 389 -14.73 8.47 -11.93
N LYS A 390 -15.36 9.58 -12.28
CA LYS A 390 -16.82 9.74 -12.26
C LYS A 390 -17.55 8.65 -13.05
N ASN A 391 -17.04 8.29 -14.23
CA ASN A 391 -17.71 7.37 -15.17
C ASN A 391 -16.81 6.20 -15.60
N GLY A 392 -15.91 5.75 -14.74
CA GLY A 392 -14.97 4.66 -15.02
C GLY A 392 -13.74 4.75 -14.14
N CYS A 393 -12.63 4.20 -14.61
CA CYS A 393 -11.34 4.28 -13.93
C CYS A 393 -10.19 4.51 -14.91
N GLU A 394 -9.04 4.97 -14.40
CA GLU A 394 -7.77 5.06 -15.14
C GLU A 394 -6.83 3.98 -14.62
N PHE A 395 -6.29 3.16 -15.52
CA PHE A 395 -5.24 2.18 -15.21
C PHE A 395 -3.88 2.87 -15.16
N MET A 396 -3.14 2.67 -14.08
CA MET A 396 -1.81 3.26 -13.93
C MET A 396 -0.75 2.48 -14.70
N SER A 397 -0.78 1.15 -14.64
CA SER A 397 0.05 0.30 -15.49
C SER A 397 -0.42 0.34 -16.95
N LYS A 398 0.56 0.29 -17.85
CA LYS A 398 0.33 0.13 -19.30
C LYS A 398 0.67 -1.28 -19.77
N TYR A 399 0.99 -2.20 -18.86
CA TYR A 399 1.25 -3.59 -19.19
C TYR A 399 -0.06 -4.28 -19.60
N PRO A 400 -0.06 -5.12 -20.64
CA PRO A 400 -1.30 -5.70 -21.16
C PRO A 400 -1.99 -6.63 -20.16
N LEU A 401 -3.32 -6.57 -20.10
CA LEU A 401 -4.11 -7.61 -19.45
C LEU A 401 -4.11 -8.88 -20.33
N ALA A 402 -3.22 -9.80 -20.02
CA ALA A 402 -3.10 -11.08 -20.71
C ALA A 402 -2.43 -12.11 -19.81
N ILE A 403 -2.68 -13.39 -20.04
CA ILE A 403 -1.84 -14.48 -19.54
C ILE A 403 -1.11 -15.05 -20.76
N GLU A 404 0.15 -14.67 -20.88
CA GLU A 404 0.96 -15.01 -22.06
C GLU A 404 1.54 -16.41 -21.95
N GLU A 405 1.58 -17.14 -23.07
CA GLU A 405 2.37 -18.35 -23.20
C GLU A 405 3.80 -17.98 -23.61
N ILE A 406 4.79 -18.38 -22.84
CA ILE A 406 6.19 -17.97 -23.03
C ILE A 406 7.16 -19.13 -22.82
N GLY A 407 8.38 -19.04 -23.41
CA GLY A 407 9.43 -20.06 -23.23
C GLY A 407 9.92 -20.76 -24.49
#